data_e0b07a07381b21e67b4a5e8099a596cf
#
_entry.id   e0b07a07381b21e67b4a5e8099a596cf
#
_cell.length_a   1.000
_cell.length_b   1.000
_cell.length_c   1.000
_cell.angle_alpha   90.00
_cell.angle_beta   90.00
_cell.angle_gamma   90.00
#
_symmetry.space_group_name_H-M   'P 1'
#
loop_
_entity.id
_entity.type
_entity.pdbx_description
1 polymer ?
#
loop_
_entity_poly.entity_id
_entity_poly.type
_entity_poly.pdbx_seq_one_letter_code
_entity_poly.pdbx_strand_id
1 'polypeptide(L)'
;RLMHERHRTTSYDSVPGLQVVPFDQPLRETVLTRHIAPNPFVPPYDEQLRARAEAILRIQSQGLKKRLEHTHAKTVVLGISGGLDSTLALLVCVRAFDLAGRSRKEILCVTMPCFGTTKRTKSNAVKLCEELGVSVREVNITASVRQHFADIGHDESVHDVTYENCQARERTQVLMDIANQSGGLVIGTGDLSELALGWATYNGDHMSMYAGAVHRAVRGRKQRALTTGGSSGYSRYARFAGTSACG
;
A
#
# COMPACT_ATOMS: atom_id res chain seq x y z
N ARG A 1 -23.44 20.08 3.94
CA ARG A 1 -22.31 19.12 3.99
C ARG A 1 -20.98 19.83 3.65
N LEU A 2 -20.83 20.45 2.47
CA LEU A 2 -19.59 21.14 2.07
C LEU A 2 -19.17 22.26 3.05
N MET A 3 -20.12 23.03 3.59
CA MET A 3 -19.84 24.04 4.61
C MET A 3 -19.32 23.38 5.90
N HIS A 4 -19.94 22.29 6.33
CA HIS A 4 -19.53 21.56 7.52
C HIS A 4 -18.12 20.96 7.37
N GLU A 5 -17.78 20.39 6.23
CA GLU A 5 -16.45 19.89 5.94
C GLU A 5 -15.38 20.99 5.94
N ARG A 6 -15.69 22.15 5.38
CA ARG A 6 -14.77 23.30 5.38
C ARG A 6 -14.53 23.85 6.80
N HIS A 7 -15.52 23.87 7.65
CA HIS A 7 -15.38 24.29 9.06
C HIS A 7 -14.53 23.34 9.90
N ARG A 8 -14.39 22.07 9.48
CA ARG A 8 -13.55 21.08 10.19
C ARG A 8 -12.07 21.19 9.86
N THR A 9 -11.72 21.73 8.70
CA THR A 9 -10.33 21.71 8.19
C THR A 9 -9.59 23.02 8.37
N THR A 10 -10.29 24.11 8.66
CA THR A 10 -9.68 25.44 8.80
C THR A 10 -10.48 26.30 9.78
N SER A 11 -9.79 27.14 10.52
CA SER A 11 -10.38 28.19 11.33
C SER A 11 -10.85 29.34 10.42
N TYR A 12 -11.92 29.11 9.64
CA TYR A 12 -12.60 30.21 8.99
C TYR A 12 -13.57 30.85 10.01
N ASP A 13 -13.32 32.07 10.37
CA ASP A 13 -14.28 32.87 11.08
C ASP A 13 -15.52 33.05 10.21
N SER A 14 -16.71 33.05 10.84
CA SER A 14 -17.95 33.36 10.15
C SER A 14 -17.83 34.76 9.54
N VAL A 15 -17.95 34.85 8.22
CA VAL A 15 -17.97 36.15 7.56
C VAL A 15 -19.31 36.84 7.89
N PRO A 16 -19.31 37.92 8.65
CA PRO A 16 -20.56 38.65 8.96
C PRO A 16 -21.20 39.17 7.68
N GLY A 17 -22.51 39.02 7.56
CA GLY A 17 -23.27 39.59 6.43
C GLY A 17 -23.46 38.65 5.23
N LEU A 18 -23.04 37.37 5.31
CA LEU A 18 -23.39 36.40 4.28
C LEU A 18 -24.88 36.06 4.34
N GLN A 19 -25.58 36.32 3.23
CA GLN A 19 -26.96 35.88 3.06
C GLN A 19 -26.99 34.40 2.73
N VAL A 20 -27.61 33.57 3.59
CA VAL A 20 -27.83 32.15 3.32
C VAL A 20 -29.10 32.00 2.49
N VAL A 21 -28.96 31.51 1.28
CA VAL A 21 -30.09 31.15 0.43
C VAL A 21 -30.30 29.64 0.54
N PRO A 22 -31.32 29.17 1.28
CA PRO A 22 -31.64 27.75 1.33
C PRO A 22 -32.24 27.32 -0.02
N PHE A 23 -31.79 26.17 -0.53
CA PHE A 23 -32.42 25.51 -1.67
C PHE A 23 -32.58 24.04 -1.40
N ASP A 24 -33.64 23.47 -1.90
CA ASP A 24 -33.89 22.01 -1.84
C ASP A 24 -33.84 21.46 -3.26
N GLN A 25 -33.04 20.42 -3.43
CA GLN A 25 -32.92 19.74 -4.72
C GLN A 25 -33.27 18.26 -4.54
N PRO A 26 -34.43 17.83 -5.08
CA PRO A 26 -34.83 16.43 -5.00
C PRO A 26 -33.82 15.56 -5.73
N LEU A 27 -33.43 14.44 -5.11
CA LEU A 27 -32.62 13.42 -5.74
C LEU A 27 -33.44 12.77 -6.87
N ARG A 28 -32.91 12.84 -8.11
CA ARG A 28 -33.49 12.18 -9.27
C ARG A 28 -32.44 11.30 -9.91
N GLU A 29 -32.84 10.16 -10.43
CA GLU A 29 -32.01 9.45 -11.42
C GLU A 29 -31.76 10.37 -12.60
N THR A 30 -30.48 10.61 -12.88
CA THR A 30 -30.06 11.53 -13.94
C THR A 30 -29.11 10.80 -14.88
N VAL A 31 -29.45 10.81 -16.16
CA VAL A 31 -28.57 10.30 -17.20
C VAL A 31 -27.43 11.30 -17.39
N LEU A 32 -26.20 10.80 -17.26
CA LEU A 32 -25.01 11.62 -17.49
C LEU A 32 -24.88 11.94 -18.98
N THR A 33 -25.01 13.21 -19.32
CA THR A 33 -24.90 13.68 -20.72
C THR A 33 -23.45 13.96 -21.13
N ARG A 34 -22.54 14.14 -20.18
CA ARG A 34 -21.11 14.34 -20.47
C ARG A 34 -20.35 13.02 -20.42
N HIS A 35 -19.35 12.88 -21.27
CA HIS A 35 -18.41 11.76 -21.18
C HIS A 35 -17.60 11.82 -19.89
N ILE A 36 -17.64 10.75 -19.11
CA ILE A 36 -16.78 10.55 -17.93
C ILE A 36 -15.87 9.36 -18.25
N ALA A 37 -14.58 9.61 -18.35
CA ALA A 37 -13.62 8.55 -18.61
C ALA A 37 -13.64 7.51 -17.47
N PRO A 38 -13.80 6.21 -17.75
CA PRO A 38 -13.84 5.16 -16.72
C PRO A 38 -12.51 5.03 -15.96
N ASN A 39 -11.42 5.46 -16.58
CA ASN A 39 -10.08 5.47 -15.99
C ASN A 39 -9.44 6.87 -16.11
N PRO A 40 -9.93 7.89 -15.37
CA PRO A 40 -9.52 9.29 -15.58
C PRO A 40 -8.04 9.55 -15.29
N PHE A 41 -7.39 8.67 -14.52
CA PHE A 41 -5.98 8.79 -14.15
C PHE A 41 -5.03 8.02 -15.07
N VAL A 42 -5.57 7.21 -16.00
CA VAL A 42 -4.77 6.42 -16.94
C VAL A 42 -4.93 7.00 -18.34
N PRO A 43 -3.91 7.62 -18.90
CA PRO A 43 -3.96 8.14 -20.27
C PRO A 43 -4.29 7.04 -21.27
N PRO A 44 -5.12 7.32 -22.30
CA PRO A 44 -5.50 6.34 -23.31
C PRO A 44 -4.37 5.95 -24.25
N TYR A 45 -3.38 6.83 -24.45
CA TYR A 45 -2.28 6.64 -25.38
C TYR A 45 -1.02 6.17 -24.67
N ASP A 46 -0.30 5.24 -25.28
CA ASP A 46 0.89 4.60 -24.70
C ASP A 46 2.02 5.58 -24.39
N GLU A 47 2.24 6.56 -25.24
CA GLU A 47 3.27 7.58 -25.04
C GLU A 47 2.97 8.46 -23.81
N GLN A 48 1.74 8.93 -23.69
CA GLN A 48 1.28 9.69 -22.51
C GLN A 48 1.33 8.86 -21.23
N LEU A 49 1.00 7.56 -21.34
CA LEU A 49 1.08 6.64 -20.21
C LEU A 49 2.52 6.46 -19.73
N ARG A 50 3.48 6.29 -20.67
CA ARG A 50 4.91 6.19 -20.34
C ARG A 50 5.44 7.47 -19.69
N ALA A 51 5.14 8.63 -20.27
CA ALA A 51 5.54 9.92 -19.71
C ALA A 51 5.01 10.14 -18.30
N ARG A 52 3.74 9.78 -18.07
CA ARG A 52 3.11 9.88 -16.76
C ARG A 52 3.69 8.91 -15.76
N ALA A 53 3.90 7.64 -16.14
CA ALA A 53 4.53 6.64 -15.28
C ALA A 53 5.95 7.07 -14.86
N GLU A 54 6.73 7.60 -15.81
CA GLU A 54 8.06 8.13 -15.55
C GLU A 54 8.02 9.32 -14.58
N ALA A 55 7.08 10.25 -14.76
CA ALA A 55 6.91 11.38 -13.86
C ALA A 55 6.55 10.92 -12.43
N ILE A 56 5.66 9.95 -12.27
CA ILE A 56 5.27 9.38 -10.98
C ILE A 56 6.49 8.74 -10.29
N LEU A 57 7.21 7.86 -11.00
CA LEU A 57 8.40 7.22 -10.44
C LEU A 57 9.47 8.23 -10.05
N ARG A 58 9.65 9.30 -10.85
CA ARG A 58 10.57 10.38 -10.52
C ARG A 58 10.18 11.10 -9.23
N ILE A 59 8.91 11.46 -9.07
CA ILE A 59 8.40 12.14 -7.87
C ILE A 59 8.61 11.25 -6.63
N GLN A 60 8.21 9.99 -6.70
CA GLN A 60 8.36 9.05 -5.59
C GLN A 60 9.83 8.81 -5.22
N SER A 61 10.69 8.61 -6.22
CA SER A 61 12.12 8.36 -5.98
C SER A 61 12.84 9.59 -5.42
N GLN A 62 12.51 10.79 -5.89
CA GLN A 62 13.06 12.03 -5.34
C GLN A 62 12.58 12.29 -3.90
N GLY A 63 11.30 11.99 -3.62
CA GLY A 63 10.76 12.10 -2.27
C GLY A 63 11.49 11.16 -1.30
N LEU A 64 11.69 9.90 -1.68
CA LEU A 64 12.43 8.94 -0.87
C LEU A 64 13.90 9.34 -0.72
N LYS A 65 14.57 9.74 -1.79
CA LYS A 65 15.95 10.26 -1.73
C LYS A 65 16.05 11.39 -0.71
N LYS A 66 15.17 12.38 -0.79
CA LYS A 66 15.16 13.52 0.14
C LYS A 66 14.94 13.08 1.59
N ARG A 67 14.06 12.10 1.80
CA ARG A 67 13.83 11.53 3.14
C ARG A 67 15.07 10.85 3.69
N LEU A 68 15.76 10.04 2.87
CA LEU A 68 17.00 9.37 3.24
C LEU A 68 18.12 10.36 3.61
N GLU A 69 18.28 11.42 2.82
CA GLU A 69 19.23 12.50 3.09
C GLU A 69 18.93 13.20 4.42
N HIS A 70 17.64 13.49 4.68
CA HIS A 70 17.23 14.20 5.89
C HIS A 70 17.38 13.35 7.16
N THR A 71 17.04 12.06 7.09
CA THR A 71 17.09 11.16 8.25
C THR A 71 18.45 10.53 8.46
N HIS A 72 19.36 10.64 7.50
CA HIS A 72 20.66 9.95 7.49
C HIS A 72 20.53 8.43 7.67
N ALA A 73 19.40 7.86 7.22
CA ALA A 73 19.17 6.43 7.32
C ALA A 73 20.20 5.65 6.49
N LYS A 74 20.79 4.63 7.10
CA LYS A 74 21.84 3.80 6.47
C LYS A 74 21.28 2.80 5.47
N THR A 75 20.08 2.30 5.71
CA THR A 75 19.43 1.28 4.89
C THR A 75 17.96 1.63 4.66
N VAL A 76 17.33 0.94 3.72
CA VAL A 76 15.88 0.81 3.66
C VAL A 76 15.52 -0.66 3.78
N VAL A 77 14.42 -0.93 4.48
CA VAL A 77 13.88 -2.27 4.68
C VAL A 77 12.49 -2.32 4.11
N LEU A 78 12.18 -3.32 3.29
CA LEU A 78 10.84 -3.53 2.77
C LEU A 78 10.46 -5.01 2.73
N GLY A 79 9.21 -5.29 3.03
CA GLY A 79 8.63 -6.62 2.85
C GLY A 79 8.40 -6.89 1.37
N ILE A 80 8.94 -7.99 0.85
CA ILE A 80 8.75 -8.39 -0.55
C ILE A 80 7.90 -9.66 -0.62
N SER A 81 6.68 -9.52 -1.13
CA SER A 81 5.73 -10.64 -1.28
C SER A 81 5.76 -11.27 -2.68
N GLY A 82 6.42 -10.61 -3.65
CA GLY A 82 6.31 -10.92 -5.06
C GLY A 82 5.04 -10.38 -5.72
N GLY A 83 4.22 -9.60 -4.99
CA GLY A 83 3.08 -8.84 -5.50
C GLY A 83 3.52 -7.57 -6.21
N LEU A 84 2.58 -6.94 -6.94
CA LEU A 84 2.84 -5.75 -7.74
C LEU A 84 3.26 -4.54 -6.88
N ASP A 85 2.63 -4.37 -5.72
CA ASP A 85 2.84 -3.22 -4.85
C ASP A 85 4.23 -3.23 -4.23
N SER A 86 4.63 -4.36 -3.66
CA SER A 86 5.98 -4.54 -3.13
C SER A 86 7.06 -4.45 -4.22
N THR A 87 6.77 -4.94 -5.43
CA THR A 87 7.65 -4.79 -6.59
C THR A 87 7.84 -3.32 -6.97
N LEU A 88 6.77 -2.55 -7.04
CA LEU A 88 6.85 -1.13 -7.37
C LEU A 88 7.58 -0.33 -6.28
N ALA A 89 7.30 -0.62 -5.00
CA ALA A 89 8.03 -0.01 -3.89
C ALA A 89 9.53 -0.30 -3.99
N LEU A 90 9.92 -1.53 -4.34
CA LEU A 90 11.32 -1.89 -4.58
C LEU A 90 11.94 -1.09 -5.73
N LEU A 91 11.24 -0.93 -6.86
CA LEU A 91 11.74 -0.14 -7.99
C LEU A 91 11.93 1.34 -7.64
N VAL A 92 11.03 1.90 -6.81
CA VAL A 92 11.20 3.26 -6.27
C VAL A 92 12.43 3.36 -5.39
N CYS A 93 12.69 2.36 -4.52
CA CYS A 93 13.88 2.31 -3.69
C CYS A 93 15.16 2.24 -4.53
N VAL A 94 15.22 1.34 -5.50
CA VAL A 94 16.38 1.20 -6.39
C VAL A 94 16.67 2.52 -7.10
N ARG A 95 15.66 3.15 -7.67
CA ARG A 95 15.83 4.43 -8.35
C ARG A 95 16.26 5.56 -7.40
N ALA A 96 15.74 5.59 -6.19
CA ALA A 96 16.14 6.59 -5.19
C ALA A 96 17.61 6.44 -4.78
N PHE A 97 18.08 5.19 -4.63
CA PHE A 97 19.47 4.89 -4.31
C PHE A 97 20.41 5.22 -5.47
N ASP A 98 20.04 4.87 -6.70
CA ASP A 98 20.79 5.24 -7.90
C ASP A 98 20.92 6.77 -8.02
N LEU A 99 19.83 7.52 -7.80
CA LEU A 99 19.82 9.00 -7.79
C LEU A 99 20.65 9.60 -6.64
N ALA A 100 20.80 8.88 -5.53
CA ALA A 100 21.60 9.31 -4.40
C ALA A 100 23.08 8.89 -4.51
N GLY A 101 23.46 8.13 -5.54
CA GLY A 101 24.80 7.55 -5.70
C GLY A 101 25.14 6.52 -4.61
N ARG A 102 24.12 5.85 -4.06
CA ARG A 102 24.27 4.87 -2.97
C ARG A 102 24.22 3.44 -3.48
N SER A 103 24.82 2.53 -2.73
CA SER A 103 24.84 1.11 -3.07
C SER A 103 23.44 0.51 -2.96
N ARG A 104 22.99 -0.22 -3.99
CA ARG A 104 21.74 -0.99 -3.94
C ARG A 104 21.77 -2.10 -2.89
N LYS A 105 22.95 -2.53 -2.42
CA LYS A 105 23.11 -3.48 -1.31
C LYS A 105 22.59 -2.97 0.04
N GLU A 106 22.43 -1.65 0.16
CA GLU A 106 21.81 -1.02 1.33
C GLU A 106 20.27 -1.09 1.31
N ILE A 107 19.68 -1.60 0.23
CA ILE A 107 18.26 -1.94 0.14
C ILE A 107 18.09 -3.38 0.61
N LEU A 108 17.43 -3.58 1.75
CA LEU A 108 17.20 -4.88 2.34
C LEU A 108 15.74 -5.33 2.12
N CYS A 109 15.55 -6.26 1.21
CA CYS A 109 14.28 -6.91 0.97
C CYS A 109 14.11 -8.09 1.93
N VAL A 110 12.98 -8.15 2.64
CA VAL A 110 12.69 -9.23 3.58
C VAL A 110 11.49 -10.03 3.06
N THR A 111 11.68 -11.32 2.84
CA THR A 111 10.60 -12.27 2.57
C THR A 111 10.24 -13.01 3.85
N MET A 112 8.96 -13.06 4.18
CA MET A 112 8.47 -13.60 5.44
C MET A 112 7.41 -14.67 5.19
N PRO A 113 7.83 -15.90 4.83
CA PRO A 113 6.87 -16.99 4.62
C PRO A 113 6.13 -17.32 5.91
N CYS A 114 4.81 -17.57 5.75
CA CYS A 114 3.89 -18.06 6.75
C CYS A 114 2.90 -19.03 6.08
N PHE A 115 1.78 -19.35 6.72
CA PHE A 115 0.84 -20.40 6.33
C PHE A 115 0.35 -20.39 4.88
N GLY A 116 0.21 -19.30 4.20
CA GLY A 116 -0.32 -19.21 2.82
C GLY A 116 0.73 -18.95 1.73
N THR A 117 2.01 -18.95 2.05
CA THR A 117 3.06 -18.54 1.09
C THR A 117 3.36 -19.63 0.07
N THR A 118 3.15 -19.34 -1.22
CA THR A 118 3.46 -20.30 -2.29
C THR A 118 4.94 -20.24 -2.68
N LYS A 119 5.52 -21.39 -3.06
CA LYS A 119 6.92 -21.50 -3.54
C LYS A 119 7.18 -20.59 -4.75
N ARG A 120 6.19 -20.39 -5.63
CA ARG A 120 6.31 -19.59 -6.85
C ARG A 120 6.45 -18.10 -6.57
N THR A 121 5.63 -17.54 -5.69
CA THR A 121 5.68 -16.11 -5.31
C THR A 121 7.01 -15.76 -4.64
N LYS A 122 7.48 -16.64 -3.77
CA LYS A 122 8.78 -16.51 -3.13
C LYS A 122 9.91 -16.51 -4.16
N SER A 123 9.92 -17.47 -5.11
CA SER A 123 10.95 -17.57 -6.14
C SER A 123 11.01 -16.31 -7.02
N ASN A 124 9.87 -15.74 -7.40
CA ASN A 124 9.82 -14.52 -8.20
C ASN A 124 10.36 -13.29 -7.43
N ALA A 125 10.04 -13.16 -6.15
CA ALA A 125 10.55 -12.08 -5.31
C ALA A 125 12.08 -12.14 -5.18
N VAL A 126 12.64 -13.31 -4.92
CA VAL A 126 14.09 -13.52 -4.78
C VAL A 126 14.81 -13.22 -6.09
N LYS A 127 14.34 -13.78 -7.22
CA LYS A 127 14.93 -13.53 -8.54
C LYS A 127 14.94 -12.04 -8.89
N LEU A 128 13.84 -11.34 -8.65
CA LEU A 128 13.77 -9.89 -8.89
C LEU A 128 14.81 -9.12 -8.07
N CYS A 129 14.99 -9.49 -6.80
CA CYS A 129 15.99 -8.87 -5.94
C CYS A 129 17.42 -9.13 -6.42
N GLU A 130 17.70 -10.35 -6.85
CA GLU A 130 18.99 -10.74 -7.43
C GLU A 130 19.30 -9.95 -8.70
N GLU A 131 18.36 -9.87 -9.63
CA GLU A 131 18.49 -9.09 -10.89
C GLU A 131 18.70 -7.60 -10.63
N LEU A 132 18.06 -7.04 -9.61
CA LEU A 132 18.23 -5.63 -9.22
C LEU A 132 19.50 -5.39 -8.40
N GLY A 133 20.17 -6.44 -7.94
CA GLY A 133 21.40 -6.33 -7.16
C GLY A 133 21.21 -5.84 -5.72
N VAL A 134 20.01 -6.00 -5.15
CA VAL A 134 19.68 -5.64 -3.77
C VAL A 134 19.97 -6.77 -2.79
N SER A 135 19.94 -6.50 -1.48
CA SER A 135 20.10 -7.52 -0.45
C SER A 135 18.77 -8.20 -0.15
N VAL A 136 18.81 -9.52 0.09
CA VAL A 136 17.62 -10.31 0.42
C VAL A 136 17.85 -11.05 1.73
N ARG A 137 16.84 -11.05 2.61
CA ARG A 137 16.78 -11.85 3.83
C ARG A 137 15.48 -12.60 3.91
N GLU A 138 15.52 -13.87 4.27
CA GLU A 138 14.32 -14.64 4.59
C GLU A 138 14.17 -14.76 6.12
N VAL A 139 12.98 -14.51 6.60
CA VAL A 139 12.56 -14.71 8.00
C VAL A 139 11.28 -15.50 8.01
N ASN A 140 11.35 -16.77 8.40
CA ASN A 140 10.15 -17.60 8.55
C ASN A 140 9.45 -17.21 9.86
N ILE A 141 8.25 -16.65 9.76
CA ILE A 141 7.49 -16.17 10.91
C ILE A 141 6.48 -17.18 11.46
N THR A 142 6.41 -18.37 10.89
CA THR A 142 5.40 -19.38 11.25
C THR A 142 5.47 -19.76 12.75
N ALA A 143 6.66 -19.92 13.30
CA ALA A 143 6.82 -20.30 14.70
C ALA A 143 6.36 -19.20 15.65
N SER A 144 6.70 -17.93 15.37
CA SER A 144 6.27 -16.79 16.17
C SER A 144 4.76 -16.62 16.16
N VAL A 145 4.13 -16.74 14.97
CA VAL A 145 2.67 -16.64 14.85
C VAL A 145 1.96 -17.78 15.59
N ARG A 146 2.48 -19.01 15.52
CA ARG A 146 1.93 -20.14 16.27
C ARG A 146 2.04 -19.94 17.78
N GLN A 147 3.18 -19.45 18.25
CA GLN A 147 3.34 -19.13 19.66
C GLN A 147 2.33 -18.08 20.09
N HIS A 148 2.17 -17.02 19.29
CA HIS A 148 1.18 -15.99 19.58
C HIS A 148 -0.26 -16.51 19.58
N PHE A 149 -0.63 -17.42 18.67
CA PHE A 149 -1.93 -18.07 18.69
C PHE A 149 -2.14 -18.88 19.98
N ALA A 150 -1.14 -19.63 20.43
CA ALA A 150 -1.20 -20.38 21.67
C ALA A 150 -1.37 -19.44 22.89
N ASP A 151 -0.64 -18.33 22.94
CA ASP A 151 -0.68 -17.38 24.02
C ASP A 151 -2.05 -16.69 24.17
N ILE A 152 -2.76 -16.45 23.07
CA ILE A 152 -4.09 -15.82 23.08
C ILE A 152 -5.25 -16.85 23.03
N GLY A 153 -4.94 -18.15 22.97
CA GLY A 153 -5.95 -19.21 22.86
C GLY A 153 -6.69 -19.26 21.53
N HIS A 154 -6.06 -18.82 20.44
CA HIS A 154 -6.64 -18.87 19.11
C HIS A 154 -6.36 -20.19 18.41
N ASP A 155 -7.38 -20.80 17.80
CA ASP A 155 -7.25 -22.04 17.02
C ASP A 155 -6.73 -21.73 15.60
N GLU A 156 -5.57 -22.28 15.23
CA GLU A 156 -4.94 -22.12 13.90
C GLU A 156 -5.86 -22.53 12.74
N SER A 157 -6.83 -23.42 12.98
CA SER A 157 -7.79 -23.86 11.96
C SER A 157 -8.86 -22.81 11.64
N VAL A 158 -9.05 -21.82 12.51
CA VAL A 158 -10.04 -20.74 12.35
C VAL A 158 -9.41 -19.57 11.60
N HIS A 159 -9.71 -19.47 10.30
CA HIS A 159 -9.19 -18.43 9.41
C HIS A 159 -10.09 -17.18 9.47
N ASP A 160 -10.04 -16.46 10.55
CA ASP A 160 -10.78 -15.23 10.82
C ASP A 160 -9.89 -13.98 10.74
N VAL A 161 -10.42 -12.84 11.18
CA VAL A 161 -9.69 -11.57 11.25
C VAL A 161 -8.48 -11.64 12.19
N THR A 162 -8.54 -12.47 13.26
CA THR A 162 -7.43 -12.66 14.19
C THR A 162 -6.27 -13.37 13.51
N TYR A 163 -6.59 -14.45 12.78
CA TYR A 163 -5.63 -15.21 12.01
C TYR A 163 -4.85 -14.33 11.00
N GLU A 164 -5.55 -13.49 10.25
CA GLU A 164 -4.92 -12.60 9.27
C GLU A 164 -4.10 -11.47 9.94
N ASN A 165 -4.67 -10.82 10.94
CA ASN A 165 -4.02 -9.70 11.60
C ASN A 165 -2.78 -10.10 12.41
N CYS A 166 -2.76 -11.28 13.02
CA CYS A 166 -1.57 -11.76 13.73
C CYS A 166 -0.39 -11.93 12.77
N GLN A 167 -0.61 -12.53 11.62
CA GLN A 167 0.43 -12.68 10.61
C GLN A 167 0.90 -11.32 10.06
N ALA A 168 -0.02 -10.40 9.82
CA ALA A 168 0.29 -9.06 9.31
C ALA A 168 1.11 -8.24 10.30
N ARG A 169 0.75 -8.28 11.60
CA ARG A 169 1.49 -7.58 12.67
C ARG A 169 2.87 -8.18 12.89
N GLU A 170 3.00 -9.50 12.83
CA GLU A 170 4.31 -10.17 12.95
C GLU A 170 5.24 -9.75 11.82
N ARG A 171 4.76 -9.65 10.58
CA ARG A 171 5.57 -9.12 9.46
C ARG A 171 6.01 -7.68 9.72
N THR A 172 5.12 -6.85 10.22
CA THR A 172 5.43 -5.45 10.52
C THR A 172 6.46 -5.34 11.64
N GLN A 173 6.31 -6.11 12.72
CA GLN A 173 7.27 -6.15 13.82
C GLN A 173 8.65 -6.54 13.33
N VAL A 174 8.78 -7.62 12.58
CA VAL A 174 10.05 -8.09 12.02
C VAL A 174 10.72 -7.01 11.16
N LEU A 175 9.96 -6.33 10.29
CA LEU A 175 10.49 -5.26 9.43
C LEU A 175 10.99 -4.07 10.25
N MET A 176 10.22 -3.64 11.26
CA MET A 176 10.59 -2.52 12.13
C MET A 176 11.86 -2.82 12.94
N ASP A 177 11.97 -4.03 13.48
CA ASP A 177 13.14 -4.45 14.26
C ASP A 177 14.39 -4.58 13.39
N ILE A 178 14.28 -5.14 12.19
CA ILE A 178 15.39 -5.18 11.22
C ILE A 178 15.81 -3.76 10.81
N ALA A 179 14.87 -2.84 10.63
CA ALA A 179 15.21 -1.45 10.34
C ALA A 179 15.95 -0.80 11.50
N ASN A 180 15.53 -1.03 12.74
CA ASN A 180 16.23 -0.55 13.93
C ASN A 180 17.66 -1.12 14.02
N GLN A 181 17.85 -2.42 13.79
CA GLN A 181 19.15 -3.07 13.79
C GLN A 181 20.10 -2.50 12.71
N SER A 182 19.58 -2.18 11.55
CA SER A 182 20.34 -1.70 10.40
C SER A 182 20.46 -0.17 10.31
N GLY A 183 19.87 0.56 11.25
CA GLY A 183 19.78 2.03 11.22
C GLY A 183 19.02 2.54 9.99
N GLY A 184 17.96 1.85 9.62
CA GLY A 184 17.22 2.05 8.39
C GLY A 184 15.79 2.56 8.58
N LEU A 185 15.09 2.67 7.45
CA LEU A 185 13.67 3.01 7.37
C LEU A 185 12.86 1.87 6.77
N VAL A 186 11.70 1.56 7.35
CA VAL A 186 10.73 0.67 6.73
C VAL A 186 9.96 1.42 5.65
N ILE A 187 9.99 0.88 4.43
CA ILE A 187 9.25 1.41 3.27
C ILE A 187 7.92 0.68 3.13
N GLY A 188 6.84 1.44 3.18
CA GLY A 188 5.49 0.91 3.01
C GLY A 188 5.16 0.57 1.56
N THR A 189 4.41 -0.50 1.41
CA THR A 189 3.95 -1.02 0.11
C THR A 189 2.45 -0.79 -0.13
N GLY A 190 1.75 -0.17 0.81
CA GLY A 190 0.32 0.15 0.71
C GLY A 190 0.00 1.12 -0.41
N ASP A 191 -1.21 1.04 -0.95
CA ASP A 191 -1.69 1.93 -2.00
C ASP A 191 -2.94 2.74 -1.58
N LEU A 192 -3.26 3.76 -2.38
CA LEU A 192 -4.44 4.61 -2.13
C LEU A 192 -5.77 3.87 -2.28
N SER A 193 -5.82 2.79 -3.05
CA SER A 193 -7.03 1.98 -3.21
C SER A 193 -7.33 1.21 -1.93
N GLU A 194 -6.30 0.66 -1.28
CA GLU A 194 -6.42 0.00 0.02
C GLU A 194 -6.93 0.96 1.08
N LEU A 195 -6.37 2.18 1.13
CA LEU A 195 -6.81 3.22 2.06
C LEU A 195 -8.25 3.69 1.78
N ALA A 196 -8.61 3.85 0.50
CA ALA A 196 -9.93 4.32 0.11
C ALA A 196 -11.03 3.29 0.37
N LEU A 197 -10.71 2.00 0.29
CA LEU A 197 -11.63 0.88 0.48
C LEU A 197 -11.60 0.32 1.90
N GLY A 198 -10.69 0.78 2.76
CA GLY A 198 -10.48 0.21 4.08
C GLY A 198 -9.89 -1.21 4.06
N TRP A 199 -9.22 -1.59 3.00
CA TRP A 199 -8.60 -2.91 2.84
C TRP A 199 -7.20 -2.95 3.44
N ALA A 200 -7.08 -2.59 4.68
CA ALA A 200 -5.84 -2.64 5.41
C ALA A 200 -6.04 -3.45 6.71
N THR A 201 -5.05 -4.24 7.04
CA THR A 201 -5.02 -4.93 8.34
C THR A 201 -4.82 -3.91 9.46
N TYR A 202 -5.52 -4.10 10.59
CA TYR A 202 -5.40 -3.17 11.71
C TYR A 202 -4.01 -3.27 12.36
N ASN A 203 -3.25 -2.18 12.29
CA ASN A 203 -1.86 -2.09 12.79
C ASN A 203 -0.92 -3.18 12.21
N GLY A 204 -1.12 -3.56 10.96
CA GLY A 204 -0.33 -4.54 10.25
C GLY A 204 0.36 -3.95 9.02
N ASP A 205 0.15 -4.54 7.87
CA ASP A 205 0.89 -4.29 6.62
C ASP A 205 0.93 -2.82 6.15
N HIS A 206 -0.01 -1.98 6.59
CA HIS A 206 -0.03 -0.54 6.27
C HIS A 206 0.91 0.30 7.13
N MET A 207 1.46 -0.28 8.20
CA MET A 207 2.39 0.43 9.08
C MET A 207 3.77 0.50 8.45
N SER A 208 4.30 1.72 8.35
CA SER A 208 5.65 1.95 7.80
C SER A 208 6.22 3.26 8.32
N MET A 209 7.54 3.42 8.20
CA MET A 209 8.23 4.66 8.57
C MET A 209 8.22 5.68 7.42
N TYR A 210 8.07 5.21 6.18
CA TYR A 210 7.89 6.04 5.00
C TYR A 210 6.89 5.36 4.05
N ALA A 211 5.74 5.97 3.88
CA ALA A 211 4.72 5.48 2.96
C ALA A 211 5.12 5.81 1.53
N GLY A 212 5.60 4.81 0.80
CA GLY A 212 5.77 4.88 -0.64
C GLY A 212 4.42 4.67 -1.32
N ALA A 213 3.49 5.63 -1.23
CA ALA A 213 2.17 5.48 -1.83
C ALA A 213 2.27 5.14 -3.32
N VAL A 214 1.90 3.92 -3.66
CA VAL A 214 1.91 3.43 -5.04
C VAL A 214 0.70 4.01 -5.77
N HIS A 215 0.97 4.89 -6.70
CA HIS A 215 -0.08 5.61 -7.41
C HIS A 215 -0.87 4.67 -8.35
N ARG A 216 -2.20 4.74 -8.32
CA ARG A 216 -3.16 3.95 -9.09
C ARG A 216 -2.94 3.94 -10.62
N ALA A 217 -2.23 4.91 -11.17
CA ALA A 217 -2.01 5.05 -12.61
C ALA A 217 -1.26 3.86 -13.26
N VAL A 218 -0.47 3.11 -12.50
CA VAL A 218 0.28 1.96 -13.01
C VAL A 218 -0.58 0.67 -13.02
N ARG A 219 -1.61 0.59 -12.17
CA ARG A 219 -2.51 -0.57 -12.07
C ARG A 219 -3.55 -0.69 -13.19
N GLY A 220 -3.87 0.39 -13.90
CA GLY A 220 -5.03 0.44 -14.81
C GLY A 220 -5.04 -0.59 -15.95
N ARG A 221 -3.91 -1.17 -16.36
CA ARG A 221 -3.87 -2.20 -17.40
C ARG A 221 -4.14 -3.63 -16.91
N LYS A 222 -3.80 -3.96 -15.65
CA LYS A 222 -4.00 -5.33 -15.14
C LYS A 222 -5.42 -5.60 -14.68
N GLN A 223 -6.18 -4.60 -14.26
CA GLN A 223 -7.58 -4.80 -13.89
C GLN A 223 -8.46 -5.25 -15.06
N ARG A 224 -8.16 -4.84 -16.31
CA ARG A 224 -8.88 -5.37 -17.50
C ARG A 224 -8.65 -6.85 -17.75
N ALA A 225 -7.48 -7.38 -17.40
CA ALA A 225 -7.19 -8.81 -17.57
C ALA A 225 -7.81 -9.68 -16.46
N LEU A 226 -8.07 -9.10 -15.28
CA LEU A 226 -8.65 -9.82 -14.14
C LEU A 226 -10.19 -9.79 -14.12
N THR A 227 -10.83 -8.80 -14.75
CA THR A 227 -12.30 -8.72 -14.84
C THR A 227 -12.89 -9.59 -15.94
N THR A 228 -12.10 -10.13 -16.87
CA THR A 228 -12.53 -11.08 -17.90
C THR A 228 -12.31 -12.55 -17.51
N GLY A 229 -11.70 -12.83 -16.37
CA GLY A 229 -11.43 -14.17 -15.88
C GLY A 229 -11.88 -14.37 -14.42
N GLY A 230 -13.10 -14.90 -14.24
CA GLY A 230 -13.47 -15.64 -13.03
C GLY A 230 -13.77 -14.84 -11.76
N SER A 231 -15.05 -14.74 -11.47
CA SER A 231 -15.69 -14.07 -10.31
C SER A 231 -15.52 -14.73 -8.93
N SER A 232 -14.46 -15.49 -8.62
CA SER A 232 -14.43 -16.27 -7.38
C SER A 232 -13.51 -15.77 -6.24
N GLY A 233 -12.68 -14.75 -6.50
CA GLY A 233 -11.70 -14.26 -5.50
C GLY A 233 -12.14 -13.06 -4.67
N TYR A 234 -12.98 -12.20 -5.23
CA TYR A 234 -13.29 -10.89 -4.61
C TYR A 234 -14.35 -10.94 -3.50
N SER A 235 -15.17 -11.98 -3.42
CA SER A 235 -16.27 -12.04 -2.46
C SER A 235 -15.82 -12.40 -1.02
N ARG A 236 -14.61 -12.88 -0.82
CA ARG A 236 -14.14 -13.24 0.52
C ARG A 236 -13.64 -12.05 1.36
N TYR A 237 -13.03 -11.05 0.72
CA TYR A 237 -12.48 -9.89 1.43
C TYR A 237 -13.54 -8.84 1.81
N ALA A 238 -14.61 -8.68 1.04
CA ALA A 238 -15.69 -7.75 1.35
C ALA A 238 -16.49 -8.11 2.61
N ARG A 239 -16.40 -9.33 3.10
CA ARG A 239 -17.07 -9.77 4.35
C ARG A 239 -16.31 -9.44 5.62
N PHE A 240 -15.07 -9.00 5.55
CA PHE A 240 -14.22 -8.71 6.70
C PHE A 240 -14.08 -7.22 7.03
N ALA A 241 -14.58 -6.33 6.18
CA ALA A 241 -14.85 -4.95 6.56
C ALA A 241 -16.13 -4.96 7.39
N GLY A 242 -16.01 -5.35 8.66
CA GLY A 242 -17.11 -5.41 9.61
C GLY A 242 -17.88 -4.09 9.60
N THR A 243 -19.10 -4.13 9.10
CA THR A 243 -20.11 -3.14 9.38
C THR A 243 -20.40 -3.21 10.87
N SER A 244 -19.60 -2.54 11.67
CA SER A 244 -20.03 -2.07 12.98
C SER A 244 -20.93 -0.87 12.73
N ALA A 245 -22.17 -1.15 12.36
CA ALA A 245 -23.23 -0.18 12.46
C ALA A 245 -23.41 0.08 13.96
N CYS A 246 -23.00 1.27 14.40
CA CYS A 246 -23.49 1.82 15.64
C CYS A 246 -25.01 1.95 15.53
N GLY A 247 -25.74 1.24 16.39
CA GLY A 247 -27.10 1.59 16.75
C GLY A 247 -27.14 2.87 17.58
#